data_9f4ff4eb61feea2a3af1b95c0a3db55a
#
_entry.id   9f4ff4eb61feea2a3af1b95c0a3db55a
#
_cell.length_a   1.000
_cell.length_b   1.000
_cell.length_c   1.000
_cell.angle_alpha   90.00
_cell.angle_beta   90.00
_cell.angle_gamma   90.00
#
_symmetry.space_group_name_H-M   'P 1'
#
loop_
_entity.id
_entity.type
_entity.pdbx_description
1 polymer ?
#
loop_
_entity_poly.entity_id
_entity_poly.type
_entity_poly.pdbx_seq_one_letter_code
_entity_poly.pdbx_strand_id
1 'polypeptide(L)'
;MCIRDRKLIGRSKLMIDLYKVIGKVANNSAPVLVTGERGTGKTSVAKAIHQFSNVHDKPLISINCNSYRANLLERKLFGYEKGSFEGAAFSQYGELEKAEGGILHLANIESLSLDMQSKILFLLEENKFLRLGGMEPINAFVRIIASTSVNLEELIEKGLFIDELYRKLKVLEIDIPTLKERKED
;
A
#
# COMPACT_ATOMS: atom_id res chain seq x y z
N MET A 1 5.00 10.58 23.01
CA MET A 1 4.17 9.43 23.48
C MET A 1 4.48 8.26 22.58
N CYS A 2 5.31 7.32 23.06
CA CYS A 2 5.85 6.21 22.27
C CYS A 2 4.74 5.26 21.86
N ILE A 3 4.43 5.21 20.57
CA ILE A 3 3.70 4.09 19.99
C ILE A 3 4.70 2.92 19.94
N ARG A 4 4.51 1.96 20.82
CA ARG A 4 5.32 0.74 20.89
C ARG A 4 5.34 0.09 19.50
N ASP A 5 6.53 -0.10 18.98
CA ASP A 5 6.78 -0.91 17.78
C ASP A 5 6.11 -2.27 17.97
N ARG A 6 4.99 -2.47 17.27
CA ARG A 6 4.38 -3.78 17.18
C ARG A 6 5.24 -4.60 16.23
N LYS A 7 6.25 -5.25 16.80
CA LYS A 7 7.02 -6.28 16.09
C LYS A 7 6.07 -7.40 15.71
N LEU A 8 6.24 -7.95 14.51
CA LEU A 8 5.64 -9.24 14.18
C LEU A 8 6.14 -10.24 15.20
N ILE A 9 5.22 -10.84 15.96
CA ILE A 9 5.53 -11.79 17.02
C ILE A 9 4.90 -13.12 16.63
N GLY A 10 5.67 -14.19 16.71
CA GLY A 10 5.19 -15.55 16.51
C GLY A 10 6.36 -16.49 16.35
N ARG A 11 6.28 -17.68 16.95
CA ARG A 11 7.28 -18.73 16.90
C ARG A 11 6.76 -20.00 16.22
N SER A 12 5.49 -20.01 15.82
CA SER A 12 4.89 -21.12 15.08
C SER A 12 5.65 -21.35 13.76
N LYS A 13 5.62 -22.57 13.26
CA LYS A 13 6.22 -22.93 11.97
C LYS A 13 5.71 -22.02 10.85
N LEU A 14 4.43 -21.68 10.84
CA LEU A 14 3.79 -20.80 9.86
C LEU A 14 4.39 -19.39 9.92
N MET A 15 4.65 -18.85 11.10
CA MET A 15 5.29 -17.54 11.24
C MET A 15 6.76 -17.55 10.83
N ILE A 16 7.48 -18.63 11.11
CA ILE A 16 8.87 -18.78 10.63
C ILE A 16 8.92 -18.80 9.10
N ASP A 17 8.00 -19.50 8.45
CA ASP A 17 7.93 -19.56 7.00
C ASP A 17 7.52 -18.20 6.41
N LEU A 18 6.60 -17.47 7.05
CA LEU A 18 6.27 -16.09 6.70
C LEU A 18 7.51 -15.18 6.77
N TYR A 19 8.35 -15.28 7.80
CA TYR A 19 9.58 -14.48 7.92
C TYR A 19 10.57 -14.77 6.78
N LYS A 20 10.68 -16.03 6.35
CA LYS A 20 11.52 -16.41 5.20
C LYS A 20 11.00 -15.77 3.91
N VAL A 21 9.67 -15.76 3.71
CA VAL A 21 9.03 -15.12 2.55
C VAL A 21 9.29 -13.62 2.59
N ILE A 22 9.09 -12.95 3.74
CA ILE A 22 9.38 -11.53 3.90
C ILE A 22 10.83 -11.21 3.52
N GLY A 23 11.79 -12.01 4.00
CA GLY A 23 13.21 -11.82 3.68
C GLY A 23 13.51 -11.93 2.17
N LYS A 24 12.87 -12.88 1.47
CA LYS A 24 13.00 -13.03 0.00
C LYS A 24 12.39 -11.85 -0.76
N VAL A 25 11.24 -11.37 -0.30
CA VAL A 25 10.47 -10.31 -0.95
C VAL A 25 11.07 -8.93 -0.67
N ALA A 26 11.73 -8.74 0.48
CA ALA A 26 12.21 -7.45 0.93
C ALA A 26 13.13 -6.75 -0.10
N ASN A 27 14.07 -7.49 -0.68
CA ASN A 27 15.06 -6.94 -1.63
C ASN A 27 14.59 -6.92 -3.09
N ASN A 28 13.33 -7.24 -3.36
CA ASN A 28 12.73 -7.12 -4.68
C ASN A 28 12.04 -5.76 -4.80
N SER A 29 12.10 -5.12 -5.96
CA SER A 29 11.45 -3.83 -6.22
C SER A 29 9.99 -3.96 -6.67
N ALA A 30 9.54 -5.17 -7.02
CA ALA A 30 8.17 -5.40 -7.48
C ALA A 30 7.12 -5.07 -6.41
N PRO A 31 5.90 -4.72 -6.81
CA PRO A 31 4.77 -4.58 -5.90
C PRO A 31 4.50 -5.84 -5.10
N VAL A 32 3.95 -5.69 -3.91
CA VAL A 32 3.59 -6.80 -3.00
C VAL A 32 2.14 -6.66 -2.61
N LEU A 33 1.39 -7.74 -2.77
CA LEU A 33 0.04 -7.88 -2.23
C LEU A 33 0.09 -8.71 -0.94
N VAL A 34 -0.33 -8.13 0.17
CA VAL A 34 -0.41 -8.80 1.47
C VAL A 34 -1.88 -9.10 1.78
N THR A 35 -2.22 -10.40 1.83
CA THR A 35 -3.56 -10.88 2.14
C THR A 35 -3.63 -11.44 3.56
N GLY A 36 -4.82 -11.52 4.12
CA GLY A 36 -5.05 -12.11 5.44
C GLY A 36 -6.20 -11.46 6.19
N GLU A 37 -6.79 -12.14 7.16
CA GLU A 37 -7.92 -11.67 7.96
C GLU A 37 -7.62 -10.34 8.67
N ARG A 38 -8.67 -9.65 9.14
CA ARG A 38 -8.52 -8.46 9.98
C ARG A 38 -7.74 -8.79 11.25
N GLY A 39 -6.79 -7.93 11.61
CA GLY A 39 -6.00 -8.10 12.83
C GLY A 39 -4.79 -9.04 12.71
N THR A 40 -4.56 -9.71 11.59
CA THR A 40 -3.43 -10.65 11.40
C THR A 40 -2.06 -9.99 11.35
N GLY A 41 -1.96 -8.66 11.24
CA GLY A 41 -0.68 -7.96 11.26
C GLY A 41 -0.15 -7.52 9.90
N LYS A 42 -1.02 -7.33 8.90
CA LYS A 42 -0.63 -6.89 7.53
C LYS A 42 0.26 -5.64 7.52
N THR A 43 -0.06 -4.65 8.33
CA THR A 43 0.78 -3.45 8.48
C THR A 43 2.15 -3.76 9.09
N SER A 44 2.23 -4.74 10.00
CA SER A 44 3.50 -5.18 10.57
C SER A 44 4.35 -5.93 9.54
N VAL A 45 3.73 -6.67 8.63
CA VAL A 45 4.41 -7.30 7.47
C VAL A 45 4.99 -6.23 6.56
N ALA A 46 4.23 -5.18 6.21
CA ALA A 46 4.74 -4.07 5.38
C ALA A 46 5.95 -3.37 6.05
N LYS A 47 5.89 -3.14 7.36
CA LYS A 47 7.03 -2.60 8.14
C LYS A 47 8.23 -3.53 8.12
N ALA A 48 8.03 -4.84 8.27
CA ALA A 48 9.11 -5.82 8.22
C ALA A 48 9.75 -5.89 6.83
N ILE A 49 8.97 -5.86 5.75
CA ILE A 49 9.48 -5.77 4.37
C ILE A 49 10.37 -4.54 4.23
N HIS A 50 9.93 -3.37 4.69
CA HIS A 50 10.74 -2.16 4.64
C HIS A 50 12.03 -2.29 5.46
N GLN A 51 11.95 -2.77 6.70
CA GLN A 51 13.09 -2.91 7.60
C GLN A 51 14.19 -3.83 7.04
N PHE A 52 13.82 -4.88 6.30
CA PHE A 52 14.75 -5.83 5.69
C PHE A 52 15.09 -5.52 4.23
N SER A 53 14.57 -4.43 3.68
CA SER A 53 14.83 -4.01 2.29
C SER A 53 16.09 -3.16 2.14
N ASN A 54 16.57 -3.05 0.91
CA ASN A 54 17.66 -2.14 0.54
C ASN A 54 17.29 -0.66 0.66
N VAL A 55 16.01 -0.34 0.93
CA VAL A 55 15.49 1.01 1.12
C VAL A 55 15.03 1.27 2.56
N HIS A 56 15.57 0.53 3.53
CA HIS A 56 15.23 0.67 4.94
C HIS A 56 15.56 2.05 5.54
N ASP A 57 16.48 2.79 4.92
CA ASP A 57 16.87 4.18 5.24
C ASP A 57 15.96 5.22 4.57
N LYS A 58 15.10 4.80 3.63
CA LYS A 58 14.14 5.63 2.91
C LYS A 58 12.78 5.64 3.60
N PRO A 59 11.88 6.57 3.23
CA PRO A 59 10.58 6.65 3.87
C PRO A 59 9.73 5.38 3.69
N LEU A 60 9.03 4.98 4.75
CA LEU A 60 7.87 4.11 4.70
C LEU A 60 6.63 4.93 5.04
N ILE A 61 5.82 5.22 4.04
CA ILE A 61 4.53 5.88 4.22
C ILE A 61 3.43 4.83 4.21
N SER A 62 2.61 4.81 5.25
CA SER A 62 1.47 3.88 5.35
C SER A 62 0.16 4.65 5.42
N ILE A 63 -0.73 4.38 4.47
CA ILE A 63 -2.06 5.00 4.38
C ILE A 63 -3.11 3.90 4.49
N ASN A 64 -4.06 4.09 5.41
CA ASN A 64 -5.25 3.27 5.46
C ASN A 64 -6.34 3.90 4.57
N CYS A 65 -6.62 3.27 3.43
CA CYS A 65 -7.56 3.78 2.44
C CYS A 65 -8.98 3.91 2.98
N ASN A 66 -9.36 3.09 3.95
CA ASN A 66 -10.69 3.14 4.59
C ASN A 66 -10.85 4.27 5.61
N SER A 67 -9.77 4.98 5.98
CA SER A 67 -9.83 6.04 6.99
C SER A 67 -10.23 7.41 6.44
N TYR A 68 -10.39 7.54 5.14
CA TYR A 68 -10.65 8.80 4.47
C TYR A 68 -11.81 8.68 3.48
N ARG A 69 -12.57 9.77 3.29
CA ARG A 69 -13.47 9.89 2.12
C ARG A 69 -12.62 9.97 0.85
N ALA A 70 -13.16 9.49 -0.27
CA ALA A 70 -12.40 9.36 -1.53
C ALA A 70 -11.67 10.65 -1.94
N ASN A 71 -12.35 11.80 -1.90
CA ASN A 71 -11.77 13.10 -2.26
C ASN A 71 -10.63 13.55 -1.30
N LEU A 72 -10.72 13.21 -0.02
CA LEU A 72 -9.65 13.52 0.96
C LEU A 72 -8.47 12.56 0.79
N LEU A 73 -8.74 11.30 0.50
CA LEU A 73 -7.70 10.31 0.22
C LEU A 73 -6.89 10.69 -1.01
N GLU A 74 -7.58 11.11 -2.07
CA GLU A 74 -6.95 11.56 -3.30
C GLU A 74 -6.00 12.74 -3.07
N ARG A 75 -6.48 13.80 -2.40
CA ARG A 75 -5.66 14.97 -2.04
C ARG A 75 -4.47 14.60 -1.18
N LYS A 76 -4.68 13.72 -0.22
CA LYS A 76 -3.62 13.24 0.67
C LYS A 76 -2.57 12.45 -0.08
N LEU A 77 -2.99 11.54 -0.94
CA LEU A 77 -2.10 10.61 -1.65
C LEU A 77 -1.32 11.30 -2.75
N PHE A 78 -2.02 12.00 -3.65
CA PHE A 78 -1.42 12.62 -4.84
C PHE A 78 -1.05 14.09 -4.67
N GLY A 79 -1.53 14.76 -3.61
CA GLY A 79 -1.39 16.20 -3.49
C GLY A 79 -2.35 16.96 -4.41
N TYR A 80 -2.21 18.26 -4.46
CA TYR A 80 -3.06 19.12 -5.28
C TYR A 80 -2.37 20.42 -5.67
N GLU A 81 -2.80 20.99 -6.79
CA GLU A 81 -2.37 22.30 -7.25
C GLU A 81 -3.31 23.40 -6.73
N LYS A 82 -2.76 24.62 -6.63
CA LYS A 82 -3.53 25.80 -6.26
C LYS A 82 -4.74 25.95 -7.19
N GLY A 83 -5.91 26.19 -6.59
CA GLY A 83 -7.16 26.39 -7.33
C GLY A 83 -7.86 25.11 -7.79
N SER A 84 -7.35 23.92 -7.48
CA SER A 84 -7.93 22.64 -7.90
C SER A 84 -9.29 22.33 -7.27
N PHE A 85 -9.63 22.98 -6.16
CA PHE A 85 -10.95 22.93 -5.50
C PHE A 85 -11.15 24.19 -4.67
N GLU A 86 -12.38 24.43 -4.21
CA GLU A 86 -12.68 25.56 -3.32
C GLU A 86 -11.90 25.43 -2.00
N GLY A 87 -11.08 26.43 -1.70
CA GLY A 87 -10.18 26.45 -0.54
C GLY A 87 -8.73 26.00 -0.83
N ALA A 88 -8.39 25.58 -2.05
CA ALA A 88 -7.00 25.30 -2.44
C ALA A 88 -6.22 26.59 -2.69
N ALA A 89 -5.86 27.28 -1.60
CA ALA A 89 -5.15 28.57 -1.66
C ALA A 89 -3.70 28.46 -2.18
N PHE A 90 -3.07 27.28 -2.03
CA PHE A 90 -1.70 26.96 -2.46
C PHE A 90 -1.63 25.49 -2.89
N SER A 91 -0.58 25.12 -3.62
CA SER A 91 -0.29 23.75 -3.99
C SER A 91 0.26 22.97 -2.79
N GLN A 92 -0.04 21.69 -2.68
CA GLN A 92 0.44 20.83 -1.61
C GLN A 92 0.94 19.48 -2.14
N TYR A 93 2.10 19.05 -1.64
CA TYR A 93 2.68 17.74 -1.91
C TYR A 93 1.84 16.63 -1.29
N GLY A 94 1.68 15.53 -2.05
CA GLY A 94 1.05 14.32 -1.56
C GLY A 94 2.00 13.39 -0.79
N GLU A 95 1.42 12.37 -0.17
CA GLU A 95 2.20 11.33 0.52
C GLU A 95 3.05 10.51 -0.46
N LEU A 96 2.63 10.41 -1.71
CA LEU A 96 3.37 9.73 -2.77
C LEU A 96 4.72 10.41 -3.05
N GLU A 97 4.75 11.75 -3.11
CA GLU A 97 6.00 12.51 -3.25
C GLU A 97 6.91 12.36 -2.03
N LYS A 98 6.33 12.31 -0.83
CA LYS A 98 7.08 12.09 0.42
C LYS A 98 7.65 10.67 0.53
N ALA A 99 7.05 9.70 -0.17
CA ALA A 99 7.50 8.30 -0.22
C ALA A 99 8.60 8.06 -1.26
N GLU A 100 9.04 9.09 -2.00
CA GLU A 100 10.01 8.97 -3.09
C GLU A 100 11.26 8.19 -2.68
N GLY A 101 11.64 7.23 -3.51
CA GLY A 101 12.76 6.31 -3.26
C GLY A 101 12.51 5.25 -2.18
N GLY A 102 11.36 5.30 -1.51
CA GLY A 102 10.99 4.42 -0.40
C GLY A 102 9.81 3.50 -0.73
N ILE A 103 8.97 3.28 0.26
CA ILE A 103 7.81 2.38 0.18
C ILE A 103 6.53 3.13 0.54
N LEU A 104 5.50 2.97 -0.29
CA LEU A 104 4.13 3.36 0.02
C LEU A 104 3.29 2.11 0.31
N HIS A 105 2.79 1.99 1.53
CA HIS A 105 1.87 0.94 1.94
C HIS A 105 0.43 1.44 1.90
N LEU A 106 -0.38 0.82 1.06
CA LEU A 106 -1.83 1.07 0.92
C LEU A 106 -2.60 -0.03 1.64
N ALA A 107 -3.05 0.26 2.86
CA ALA A 107 -3.85 -0.68 3.64
C ALA A 107 -5.33 -0.57 3.26
N ASN A 108 -6.04 -1.72 3.21
CA ASN A 108 -7.42 -1.85 2.76
C ASN A 108 -7.62 -1.29 1.34
N ILE A 109 -6.83 -1.81 0.41
CA ILE A 109 -6.81 -1.37 -1.00
C ILE A 109 -8.18 -1.49 -1.67
N GLU A 110 -9.01 -2.41 -1.22
CA GLU A 110 -10.39 -2.62 -1.64
C GLU A 110 -11.30 -1.40 -1.42
N SER A 111 -10.92 -0.48 -0.56
CA SER A 111 -11.70 0.73 -0.27
C SER A 111 -11.47 1.86 -1.27
N LEU A 112 -10.57 1.69 -2.23
CA LEU A 112 -10.34 2.66 -3.29
C LEU A 112 -11.50 2.71 -4.28
N SER A 113 -11.92 3.92 -4.66
CA SER A 113 -12.81 4.11 -5.80
C SER A 113 -12.15 3.67 -7.10
N LEU A 114 -12.92 3.34 -8.13
CA LEU A 114 -12.38 2.94 -9.44
C LEU A 114 -11.47 4.03 -10.06
N ASP A 115 -11.79 5.30 -9.85
CA ASP A 115 -10.94 6.42 -10.29
C ASP A 115 -9.57 6.38 -9.58
N MET A 116 -9.56 6.18 -8.26
CA MET A 116 -8.32 6.05 -7.50
C MET A 116 -7.53 4.80 -7.90
N GLN A 117 -8.21 3.69 -8.16
CA GLN A 117 -7.58 2.47 -8.66
C GLN A 117 -6.90 2.71 -10.02
N SER A 118 -7.54 3.45 -10.93
CA SER A 118 -6.96 3.82 -12.22
C SER A 118 -5.71 4.69 -12.08
N LYS A 119 -5.70 5.62 -11.11
CA LYS A 119 -4.53 6.46 -10.82
C LYS A 119 -3.36 5.66 -10.24
N ILE A 120 -3.64 4.67 -9.38
CA ILE A 120 -2.62 3.76 -8.87
C ILE A 120 -2.09 2.84 -9.99
N LEU A 121 -2.97 2.37 -10.87
CA LEU A 121 -2.54 1.58 -12.04
C LEU A 121 -1.59 2.38 -12.92
N PHE A 122 -1.94 3.61 -13.26
CA PHE A 122 -1.08 4.52 -14.04
C PHE A 122 0.28 4.74 -13.37
N LEU A 123 0.30 4.92 -12.04
CA LEU A 123 1.55 5.02 -11.27
C LEU A 123 2.41 3.76 -11.41
N LEU A 124 1.81 2.57 -11.33
CA LEU A 124 2.53 1.29 -11.44
C LEU A 124 3.08 1.02 -12.85
N GLU A 125 2.45 1.57 -13.87
CA GLU A 125 2.85 1.38 -15.27
C GLU A 125 3.89 2.40 -15.72
N GLU A 126 3.67 3.65 -15.39
CA GLU A 126 4.46 4.76 -15.92
C GLU A 126 5.50 5.31 -14.93
N ASN A 127 5.47 4.88 -13.66
CA ASN A 127 6.20 5.51 -12.55
C ASN A 127 5.96 7.04 -12.49
N LYS A 128 4.74 7.44 -12.80
CA LYS A 128 4.28 8.83 -12.84
C LYS A 128 2.91 8.97 -12.23
N PHE A 129 2.60 10.16 -11.76
CA PHE A 129 1.26 10.53 -11.30
C PHE A 129 0.98 11.99 -11.59
N LEU A 130 -0.29 12.39 -11.39
CA LEU A 130 -0.73 13.78 -11.49
C LEU A 130 -1.26 14.23 -10.12
N ARG A 131 -0.90 15.45 -9.72
CA ARG A 131 -1.61 16.11 -8.61
C ARG A 131 -3.02 16.45 -9.03
N LEU A 132 -3.93 16.53 -8.06
CA LEU A 132 -5.28 17.00 -8.33
C LEU A 132 -5.25 18.41 -8.93
N GLY A 133 -5.88 18.58 -10.10
CA GLY A 133 -5.84 19.82 -10.88
C GLY A 133 -4.52 20.08 -11.62
N GLY A 134 -3.54 19.21 -11.50
CA GLY A 134 -2.27 19.29 -12.23
C GLY A 134 -2.40 18.71 -13.66
N MET A 135 -1.64 19.27 -14.59
CA MET A 135 -1.54 18.78 -15.98
C MET A 135 -0.19 18.13 -16.29
N GLU A 136 0.82 18.40 -15.49
CA GLU A 136 2.16 17.88 -15.71
C GLU A 136 2.39 16.61 -14.89
N PRO A 137 2.77 15.47 -15.54
CA PRO A 137 3.11 14.24 -14.84
C PRO A 137 4.38 14.40 -14.01
N ILE A 138 4.31 13.93 -12.77
CA ILE A 138 5.42 13.93 -11.82
C ILE A 138 5.97 12.50 -11.74
N ASN A 139 7.28 12.33 -11.86
CA ASN A 139 7.91 11.03 -11.68
C ASN A 139 7.85 10.64 -10.20
N ALA A 140 7.59 9.36 -9.93
CA ALA A 140 7.61 8.81 -8.59
C ALA A 140 8.15 7.38 -8.60
N PHE A 141 9.35 7.19 -8.08
CA PHE A 141 9.99 5.90 -7.91
C PHE A 141 9.73 5.37 -6.51
N VAL A 142 8.55 4.80 -6.32
CA VAL A 142 8.06 4.32 -5.04
C VAL A 142 7.64 2.87 -5.18
N ARG A 143 8.11 2.01 -4.27
CA ARG A 143 7.63 0.64 -4.21
C ARG A 143 6.27 0.58 -3.54
N ILE A 144 5.29 -0.08 -4.16
CA ILE A 144 3.95 -0.23 -3.61
C ILE A 144 3.83 -1.56 -2.85
N ILE A 145 3.33 -1.49 -1.62
CA ILE A 145 2.82 -2.62 -0.87
C ILE A 145 1.33 -2.39 -0.67
N ALA A 146 0.48 -3.24 -1.20
CA ALA A 146 -0.96 -3.20 -0.97
C ALA A 146 -1.35 -4.27 0.05
N SER A 147 -2.34 -4.00 0.89
CA SER A 147 -2.87 -5.03 1.78
C SER A 147 -4.40 -5.02 1.80
N THR A 148 -4.98 -6.21 1.88
CA THR A 148 -6.42 -6.44 1.90
C THR A 148 -6.82 -7.55 2.87
N SER A 149 -8.05 -7.51 3.35
CA SER A 149 -8.68 -8.57 4.14
C SER A 149 -9.87 -9.23 3.45
N VAL A 150 -10.12 -8.86 2.20
CA VAL A 150 -11.20 -9.42 1.38
C VAL A 150 -10.64 -10.07 0.13
N ASN A 151 -11.42 -10.92 -0.50
CA ASN A 151 -11.08 -11.51 -1.79
C ASN A 151 -11.28 -10.45 -2.90
N LEU A 152 -10.18 -10.00 -3.52
CA LEU A 152 -10.24 -9.01 -4.60
C LEU A 152 -10.82 -9.60 -5.90
N GLU A 153 -10.71 -10.92 -6.13
CA GLU A 153 -11.27 -11.57 -7.31
C GLU A 153 -12.80 -11.49 -7.31
N GLU A 154 -13.44 -11.63 -6.14
CA GLU A 154 -14.88 -11.40 -6.01
C GLU A 154 -15.29 -9.95 -6.29
N LEU A 155 -14.44 -8.98 -5.96
CA LEU A 155 -14.69 -7.57 -6.26
C LEU A 155 -14.51 -7.27 -7.75
N ILE A 156 -13.59 -7.95 -8.42
CA ILE A 156 -13.40 -7.87 -9.87
C ILE A 156 -14.67 -8.37 -10.59
N GLU A 157 -15.19 -9.53 -10.19
CA GLU A 157 -16.43 -10.09 -10.76
C GLU A 157 -17.63 -9.14 -10.60
N LYS A 158 -17.66 -8.38 -9.51
CA LYS A 158 -18.69 -7.36 -9.23
C LYS A 158 -18.43 -6.00 -9.89
N GLY A 159 -17.32 -5.85 -10.62
CA GLY A 159 -16.92 -4.56 -11.23
C GLY A 159 -16.52 -3.48 -10.23
N LEU A 160 -16.13 -3.86 -9.01
CA LEU A 160 -15.73 -2.95 -7.92
C LEU A 160 -14.20 -2.84 -7.78
N PHE A 161 -13.44 -3.71 -8.44
CA PHE A 161 -11.99 -3.66 -8.47
C PHE A 161 -11.47 -3.93 -9.88
N ILE A 162 -10.42 -3.21 -10.29
CA ILE A 162 -9.84 -3.30 -11.64
C ILE A 162 -8.92 -4.54 -11.71
N ASP A 163 -9.22 -5.47 -12.62
CA ASP A 163 -8.46 -6.72 -12.81
C ASP A 163 -6.99 -6.45 -13.16
N GLU A 164 -6.72 -5.46 -14.00
CA GLU A 164 -5.36 -5.10 -14.38
C GLU A 164 -4.55 -4.58 -13.19
N LEU A 165 -5.16 -3.77 -12.31
CA LEU A 165 -4.53 -3.34 -11.07
C LEU A 165 -4.22 -4.54 -10.15
N TYR A 166 -5.15 -5.47 -10.01
CA TYR A 166 -4.93 -6.67 -9.23
C TYR A 166 -3.73 -7.47 -9.72
N ARG A 167 -3.61 -7.70 -11.02
CA ARG A 167 -2.47 -8.40 -11.63
C ARG A 167 -1.14 -7.68 -11.39
N LYS A 168 -1.12 -6.35 -11.50
CA LYS A 168 0.07 -5.53 -11.22
C LYS A 168 0.48 -5.56 -9.76
N LEU A 169 -0.47 -5.64 -8.83
CA LEU A 169 -0.21 -5.72 -7.39
C LEU A 169 0.22 -7.13 -6.96
N LYS A 170 -0.31 -8.18 -7.60
CA LYS A 170 -0.08 -9.60 -7.26
C LYS A 170 1.20 -10.19 -7.85
N VAL A 171 2.19 -9.36 -8.22
CA VAL A 171 3.49 -9.87 -8.70
C VAL A 171 4.19 -10.66 -7.61
N LEU A 172 4.15 -10.17 -6.38
CA LEU A 172 4.58 -10.88 -5.18
C LEU A 172 3.39 -10.93 -4.20
N GLU A 173 3.06 -12.11 -3.71
CA GLU A 173 1.95 -12.29 -2.78
C GLU A 173 2.46 -12.85 -1.44
N ILE A 174 1.93 -12.30 -0.37
CA ILE A 174 2.16 -12.79 1.00
C ILE A 174 0.80 -13.00 1.65
N ASP A 175 0.45 -14.24 1.91
CA ASP A 175 -0.72 -14.59 2.70
C ASP A 175 -0.34 -14.80 4.16
N ILE A 176 -1.03 -14.07 5.06
CA ILE A 176 -0.76 -14.16 6.49
C ILE A 176 -1.72 -15.16 7.11
N PRO A 177 -1.20 -16.22 7.75
CA PRO A 177 -2.04 -17.23 8.39
C PRO A 177 -2.95 -16.59 9.44
N THR A 178 -4.16 -17.13 9.55
CA THR A 178 -5.15 -16.67 10.52
C THR A 178 -4.64 -16.85 11.97
N LEU A 179 -5.18 -16.08 12.91
CA LEU A 179 -4.86 -16.24 14.34
C LEU A 179 -5.23 -17.62 14.88
N LYS A 180 -6.23 -18.27 14.27
CA LYS A 180 -6.66 -19.64 14.64
C LYS A 180 -5.65 -20.72 14.24
N GLU A 181 -4.97 -20.54 13.10
CA GLU A 181 -3.94 -21.44 12.58
C GLU A 181 -2.63 -21.35 13.33
N ARG A 182 -2.40 -20.27 14.07
CA ARG A 182 -1.19 -20.01 14.87
C ARG A 182 -1.49 -19.90 16.36
N LYS A 183 -2.31 -20.82 16.90
CA LYS A 183 -2.70 -20.85 18.33
C LYS A 183 -1.53 -20.97 19.30
N GLU A 184 -0.35 -21.35 18.82
CA GLU A 184 0.89 -21.46 19.61
C GLU A 184 1.63 -20.13 19.78
N ASP A 185 1.19 -19.07 19.12
CA ASP A 185 1.74 -17.71 19.16
C ASP A 185 0.89 -16.81 20.08
#